data_cc574ea367643f9aa1a99d95e078f59e
#
_entry.id   cc574ea367643f9aa1a99d95e078f59e
#
_cell.length_a   1.000
_cell.length_b   1.000
_cell.length_c   1.000
_cell.angle_alpha   90.00
_cell.angle_beta   90.00
_cell.angle_gamma   90.00
#
_symmetry.space_group_name_H-M   'P 1'
#
loop_
_entity.id
_entity.type
_entity.pdbx_description
1 polymer ?
#
loop_
_entity_poly.entity_id
_entity_poly.type
_entity_poly.pdbx_seq_one_letter_code
_entity_poly.pdbx_strand_id
1 'polypeptide(L)'
;MPKDKRDVEAGLLAKGFKQQQGGDHNYFVYVSMDGKKALAKTKTSHGRGFDIDDSLLRMMARQCALTRAQFLKLIECPLSREDYETLLRQTGKL
;
A
#
# COMPACT_ATOMS: atom_id res chain seq x y z
N MET A 1 -5.98 -13.55 8.51
CA MET A 1 -7.06 -13.73 7.53
C MET A 1 -6.64 -13.12 6.19
N PRO A 2 -6.88 -13.81 5.09
CA PRO A 2 -6.56 -13.24 3.79
C PRO A 2 -7.49 -12.06 3.46
N LYS A 3 -6.99 -11.18 2.63
CA LYS A 3 -7.73 -10.02 2.12
C LYS A 3 -7.97 -10.16 0.64
N ASP A 4 -9.13 -9.71 0.17
CA ASP A 4 -9.42 -9.65 -1.26
C ASP A 4 -8.45 -8.66 -1.91
N LYS A 5 -7.82 -9.09 -2.98
CA LYS A 5 -6.87 -8.25 -3.72
C LYS A 5 -7.49 -6.92 -4.16
N ARG A 6 -8.74 -6.95 -4.61
CA ARG A 6 -9.43 -5.72 -5.05
C ARG A 6 -9.63 -4.74 -3.90
N ASP A 7 -9.91 -5.24 -2.71
CA ASP A 7 -10.07 -4.37 -1.53
C ASP A 7 -8.74 -3.73 -1.16
N VAL A 8 -7.66 -4.49 -1.23
CA VAL A 8 -6.32 -3.96 -0.96
C VAL A 8 -5.95 -2.89 -1.97
N GLU A 9 -6.16 -3.15 -3.24
CA GLU A 9 -5.83 -2.20 -4.29
C GLU A 9 -6.67 -0.93 -4.17
N ALA A 10 -7.97 -1.07 -3.92
CA ALA A 10 -8.86 0.07 -3.74
C ALA A 10 -8.45 0.91 -2.53
N GLY A 11 -8.07 0.25 -1.43
CA GLY A 11 -7.61 0.94 -0.24
C GLY A 11 -6.34 1.74 -0.48
N LEU A 12 -5.40 1.15 -1.22
CA LEU A 12 -4.16 1.86 -1.57
C LEU A 12 -4.44 3.10 -2.41
N LEU A 13 -5.29 2.96 -3.43
CA LEU A 13 -5.64 4.09 -4.28
C LEU A 13 -6.34 5.19 -3.50
N ALA A 14 -7.22 4.82 -2.58
CA ALA A 14 -7.95 5.78 -1.76
C ALA A 14 -7.02 6.57 -0.83
N LYS A 15 -5.87 6.00 -0.47
CA LYS A 15 -4.94 6.61 0.47
C LYS A 15 -3.75 7.29 -0.19
N GLY A 16 -3.83 7.55 -1.49
CA GLY A 16 -2.83 8.35 -2.18
C GLY A 16 -1.78 7.59 -2.96
N PHE A 17 -1.90 6.28 -3.04
CA PHE A 17 -1.01 5.49 -3.91
C PHE A 17 -1.46 5.65 -5.36
N LYS A 18 -0.48 5.68 -6.26
CA LYS A 18 -0.75 5.70 -7.70
C LYS A 18 -0.34 4.37 -8.29
N GLN A 19 -1.20 3.84 -9.14
CA GLN A 19 -0.97 2.57 -9.82
C GLN A 19 -0.13 2.80 -11.07
N GLN A 20 0.88 1.95 -11.24
CA GLN A 20 1.69 1.91 -12.46
C GLN A 20 1.75 0.48 -12.95
N GLN A 21 1.48 0.27 -14.21
CA GLN A 21 1.65 -1.05 -14.81
C GLN A 21 3.10 -1.28 -15.16
N GLY A 22 3.58 -2.50 -14.87
CA GLY A 22 4.93 -2.87 -15.22
C GLY A 22 5.04 -4.37 -15.39
N GLY A 23 5.06 -4.85 -16.63
CA GLY A 23 5.21 -6.27 -16.91
C GLY A 23 4.12 -7.11 -16.27
N ASP A 24 4.52 -8.02 -15.39
CA ASP A 24 3.62 -9.00 -14.77
C ASP A 24 2.96 -8.50 -13.49
N HIS A 25 3.24 -7.26 -13.08
CA HIS A 25 2.78 -6.73 -11.80
C HIS A 25 2.14 -5.37 -11.94
N ASN A 26 1.19 -5.09 -11.05
CA ASN A 26 0.67 -3.75 -10.83
C ASN A 26 1.43 -3.14 -9.67
N TYR A 27 2.11 -2.03 -9.91
CA TYR A 27 2.87 -1.34 -8.87
C TYR A 27 2.05 -0.21 -8.28
N PHE A 28 2.17 -0.02 -6.98
CA PHE A 28 1.50 1.06 -6.26
C PHE A 28 2.56 1.86 -5.52
N VAL A 29 2.68 3.13 -5.86
CA VAL A 29 3.68 4.03 -5.29
C VAL A 29 2.95 5.15 -4.57
N TYR A 30 3.33 5.40 -3.32
CA TYR A 30 2.73 6.51 -2.59
C TYR A 30 3.25 7.84 -3.14
N VAL A 31 2.32 8.77 -3.38
CA VAL A 31 2.65 10.13 -3.78
C VAL A 31 2.11 11.05 -2.69
N SER A 32 2.98 11.90 -2.15
CA SER A 32 2.60 12.80 -1.07
C SER A 32 1.57 13.82 -1.54
N MET A 33 0.96 14.50 -0.58
CA MET A 33 -0.05 15.52 -0.88
C MET A 33 0.54 16.70 -1.63
N ASP A 34 1.85 16.91 -1.54
CA ASP A 34 2.56 17.94 -2.31
C ASP A 34 3.22 17.40 -3.59
N GLY A 35 2.91 16.17 -3.97
CA GLY A 35 3.32 15.62 -5.26
C GLY A 35 4.64 14.86 -5.29
N LYS A 36 5.28 14.62 -4.15
CA LYS A 36 6.53 13.87 -4.10
C LYS A 36 6.30 12.37 -4.06
N LYS A 37 7.03 11.63 -4.86
CA LYS A 37 7.01 10.16 -4.79
C LYS A 37 7.80 9.72 -3.57
N ALA A 38 7.16 8.90 -2.74
CA ALA A 38 7.81 8.31 -1.59
C ALA A 38 8.60 7.07 -1.98
N LEU A 39 9.44 6.60 -1.06
CA LEU A 39 10.11 5.31 -1.23
C LEU A 39 9.18 4.14 -0.95
N ALA A 40 7.99 4.42 -0.40
CA ALA A 40 6.98 3.40 -0.14
C ALA A 40 6.35 2.94 -1.46
N LYS A 41 6.57 1.68 -1.79
CA LYS A 41 6.11 1.10 -3.04
C LYS A 41 5.81 -0.37 -2.80
N THR A 42 4.67 -0.81 -3.28
CA THR A 42 4.31 -2.22 -3.23
C THR A 42 3.78 -2.67 -4.57
N LYS A 43 3.50 -3.95 -4.71
CA LYS A 43 3.02 -4.51 -5.97
C LYS A 43 2.02 -5.62 -5.72
N THR A 44 1.13 -5.82 -6.69
CA THR A 44 0.24 -6.98 -6.74
C THR A 44 0.47 -7.71 -8.05
N SER A 45 0.21 -9.02 -8.06
CA SER A 45 0.31 -9.80 -9.30
C SER A 45 -0.88 -9.50 -10.21
N HIS A 46 -0.66 -9.58 -11.52
CA HIS A 46 -1.77 -9.64 -12.46
C HIS A 46 -2.50 -10.97 -12.27
N GLY A 47 -3.80 -10.94 -12.43
CA GLY A 47 -4.60 -12.13 -12.28
C GLY A 47 -5.91 -11.80 -11.63
N ARG A 48 -6.81 -12.78 -11.63
CA ARG A 48 -8.16 -12.59 -11.12
C ARG A 48 -8.30 -13.17 -9.74
N GLY A 49 -9.00 -12.43 -8.86
CA GLY A 49 -9.66 -13.00 -7.72
C GLY A 49 -8.79 -13.70 -6.69
N PHE A 50 -7.53 -13.35 -6.60
CA PHE A 50 -6.67 -13.93 -5.59
C PHE A 50 -6.80 -13.17 -4.28
N ASP A 51 -6.96 -13.95 -3.21
CA ASP A 51 -6.82 -13.38 -1.88
C ASP A 51 -5.35 -13.16 -1.59
N ILE A 52 -5.07 -12.09 -0.87
CA ILE A 52 -3.72 -11.80 -0.40
C ILE A 52 -3.58 -12.40 0.99
N ASP A 53 -2.73 -13.41 1.13
CA ASP A 53 -2.54 -14.11 2.40
C ASP A 53 -1.70 -13.29 3.38
N ASP A 54 -1.59 -13.79 4.61
CA ASP A 54 -0.86 -13.08 5.67
C ASP A 54 0.61 -12.84 5.32
N SER A 55 1.26 -13.81 4.69
CA SER A 55 2.67 -13.65 4.30
C SER A 55 2.84 -12.52 3.31
N LEU A 56 1.98 -12.46 2.32
CA LEU A 56 2.02 -11.42 1.32
C LEU A 56 1.63 -10.06 1.92
N LEU A 57 0.64 -10.04 2.80
CA LEU A 57 0.26 -8.80 3.50
C LEU A 57 1.43 -8.24 4.31
N ARG A 58 2.18 -9.10 5.00
CA ARG A 58 3.37 -8.67 5.74
C ARG A 58 4.44 -8.09 4.83
N MET A 59 4.65 -8.72 3.68
CA MET A 59 5.62 -8.23 2.70
C MET A 59 5.19 -6.86 2.17
N MET A 60 3.93 -6.72 1.79
CA MET A 60 3.40 -5.46 1.30
C MET A 60 3.48 -4.36 2.35
N ALA A 61 3.16 -4.69 3.60
CA ALA A 61 3.26 -3.75 4.71
C ALA A 61 4.69 -3.25 4.88
N ARG A 62 5.66 -4.15 4.86
CA ARG A 62 7.07 -3.79 4.96
C ARG A 62 7.49 -2.89 3.81
N GLN A 63 7.05 -3.18 2.60
CA GLN A 63 7.33 -2.35 1.44
C GLN A 63 6.73 -0.95 1.56
N CYS A 64 5.64 -0.83 2.30
CA CYS A 64 4.99 0.45 2.58
C CYS A 64 5.49 1.11 3.87
N ALA A 65 6.53 0.57 4.50
CA ALA A 65 7.11 1.06 5.75
C ALA A 65 6.13 0.99 6.93
N LEU A 66 5.30 -0.04 6.95
CA LEU A 66 4.28 -0.24 7.98
C LEU A 66 4.40 -1.63 8.59
N THR A 67 3.84 -1.81 9.78
CA THR A 67 3.56 -3.13 10.30
C THR A 67 2.34 -3.70 9.59
N ARG A 68 2.13 -5.02 9.70
CA ARG A 68 0.95 -5.64 9.11
C ARG A 68 -0.34 -5.00 9.64
N ALA A 69 -0.40 -4.76 10.95
CA ALA A 69 -1.58 -4.15 11.56
C ALA A 69 -1.83 -2.74 11.02
N GLN A 70 -0.76 -1.94 10.89
CA GLN A 70 -0.87 -0.59 10.33
C GLN A 70 -1.30 -0.62 8.86
N PHE A 71 -0.78 -1.57 8.10
CA PHE A 71 -1.15 -1.71 6.69
C PHE A 71 -2.64 -2.04 6.54
N LEU A 72 -3.15 -2.95 7.36
CA LEU A 72 -4.57 -3.27 7.35
C LEU A 72 -5.42 -2.05 7.72
N LYS A 73 -4.98 -1.25 8.68
CA LYS A 73 -5.67 -0.01 9.04
C LYS A 73 -5.66 0.99 7.91
N LEU A 74 -4.57 1.05 7.15
CA LEU A 74 -4.49 1.92 5.98
C LEU A 74 -5.52 1.50 4.92
N ILE A 75 -5.60 0.21 4.64
CA ILE A 75 -6.52 -0.34 3.65
C ILE A 75 -7.98 -0.15 4.10
N GLU A 76 -8.27 -0.33 5.38
CA GLU A 76 -9.63 -0.32 5.92
C GLU A 76 -10.11 1.05 6.36
N CYS A 77 -9.32 2.09 6.15
CA CYS A 77 -9.66 3.49 6.42
C CYS A 77 -9.44 4.04 7.82
N PRO A 78 -9.17 3.29 8.90
CA PRO A 78 -8.87 3.96 10.19
C PRO A 78 -7.60 4.78 10.16
N LEU A 79 -6.58 4.36 9.39
CA LEU A 79 -5.35 5.13 9.24
C LEU A 79 -5.50 6.07 8.05
N SER A 80 -5.53 7.37 8.31
CA SER A 80 -5.72 8.38 7.28
C SER A 80 -4.46 8.54 6.43
N ARG A 81 -4.63 9.13 5.25
CA ARG A 81 -3.51 9.48 4.38
C ARG A 81 -2.53 10.42 5.08
N GLU A 82 -3.05 11.41 5.81
CA GLU A 82 -2.22 12.37 6.54
C GLU A 82 -1.37 11.69 7.59
N ASP A 83 -1.97 10.79 8.35
CA ASP A 83 -1.25 10.04 9.39
C ASP A 83 -0.23 9.11 8.77
N TYR A 84 -0.56 8.46 7.66
CA TYR A 84 0.38 7.61 6.95
C TYR A 84 1.57 8.43 6.45
N GLU A 85 1.32 9.59 5.87
CA GLU A 85 2.39 10.47 5.38
C GLU A 85 3.32 10.88 6.52
N THR A 86 2.77 11.18 7.70
CA THR A 86 3.56 11.47 8.89
C THR A 86 4.47 10.32 9.25
N LEU A 87 3.96 9.09 9.21
CA LEU A 87 4.77 7.90 9.48
C LEU A 87 5.91 7.76 8.46
N LEU A 88 5.64 8.03 7.19
CA LEU A 88 6.66 7.96 6.15
C LEU A 88 7.77 8.98 6.38
N ARG A 89 7.42 10.20 6.80
CA ARG A 89 8.41 11.22 7.11
C ARG A 89 9.26 10.83 8.30
N GLN A 90 8.64 10.24 9.32
CA GLN A 90 9.35 9.79 10.51
C GLN A 90 10.34 8.67 10.21
N THR A 91 10.04 7.82 9.24
CA THR A 91 10.90 6.68 8.88
C THR A 91 11.86 7.00 7.74
N GLY A 92 11.85 8.23 7.23
CA GLY A 92 12.75 8.64 6.16
C GLY A 92 12.35 8.12 4.78
N LYS A 93 11.11 7.69 4.60
CA LYS A 93 10.63 7.16 3.32
C LYS A 93 9.99 8.25 2.45
N LEU A 94 9.88 9.43 2.97
CA LEU A 94 9.32 10.56 2.24
C LEU A 94 10.14 11.82 2.49
#